data_c85a2b1423566c93026206d8688453d8
#
_entry.id   c85a2b1423566c93026206d8688453d8
#
_cell.length_a   1.000
_cell.length_b   1.000
_cell.length_c   1.000
_cell.angle_alpha   90.00
_cell.angle_beta   90.00
_cell.angle_gamma   90.00
#
_symmetry.space_group_name_H-M   'P 1'
#
loop_
_entity.id
_entity.type
_entity.pdbx_description
1 polymer ?
#
loop_
_entity_poly.entity_id
_entity_poly.type
_entity_poly.pdbx_seq_one_letter_code
_entity_poly.pdbx_strand_id
1 'polypeptide(L)'
;IAHREGYPEIGLYWEKAAYEEAEHAAKFAEMLGSDLESNMHADTKKNLAWRVDCEFGATQGKFDLAKKAKQLNLDAIHDTVHEMAKDEARHGRALKGLLDRYFGK
;
A
#
# COMPACT_ATOMS: atom_id res chain seq x y z
N ILE A 1 -4.22 18.28 -5.49
CA ILE A 1 -4.31 19.39 -6.48
C ILE A 1 -5.06 20.58 -5.88
N ALA A 2 -6.25 20.37 -5.30
CA ALA A 2 -7.07 21.46 -4.76
C ALA A 2 -6.33 22.28 -3.71
N HIS A 3 -5.66 21.63 -2.77
CA HIS A 3 -4.87 22.33 -1.73
C HIS A 3 -3.75 23.16 -2.35
N ARG A 4 -3.05 22.58 -3.32
CA ARG A 4 -1.94 23.25 -3.98
C ARG A 4 -2.38 24.47 -4.77
N GLU A 5 -3.58 24.44 -5.33
CA GLU A 5 -4.12 25.55 -6.10
C GLU A 5 -4.82 26.61 -5.24
N GLY A 6 -4.85 26.41 -3.93
CA GLY A 6 -5.44 27.38 -3.02
C GLY A 6 -6.92 27.21 -2.73
N TYR A 7 -7.43 25.99 -2.88
CA TYR A 7 -8.84 25.65 -2.60
C TYR A 7 -8.94 24.63 -1.47
N PRO A 8 -8.59 25.02 -0.24
CA PRO A 8 -8.53 24.06 0.87
C PRO A 8 -9.88 23.41 1.21
N GLU A 9 -10.98 24.12 1.07
CA GLU A 9 -12.30 23.58 1.33
C GLU A 9 -12.63 22.44 0.37
N ILE A 10 -12.31 22.61 -0.90
CA ILE A 10 -12.50 21.57 -1.91
C ILE A 10 -11.58 20.39 -1.61
N GLY A 11 -10.32 20.65 -1.24
CA GLY A 11 -9.37 19.60 -0.88
C GLY A 11 -9.83 18.77 0.31
N LEU A 12 -10.34 19.43 1.35
CA LEU A 12 -10.86 18.74 2.53
C LEU A 12 -12.07 17.86 2.21
N TYR A 13 -12.95 18.34 1.33
CA TYR A 13 -14.09 17.53 0.89
C TYR A 13 -13.63 16.27 0.14
N TRP A 14 -12.66 16.41 -0.77
CA TRP A 14 -12.11 15.26 -1.48
C TRP A 14 -11.50 14.25 -0.53
N GLU A 15 -10.77 14.71 0.48
CA GLU A 15 -10.18 13.82 1.47
C GLU A 15 -11.26 13.06 2.26
N LYS A 16 -12.29 13.77 2.70
CA LYS A 16 -13.41 13.18 3.43
C LYS A 16 -14.10 12.13 2.57
N ALA A 17 -14.38 12.46 1.31
CA ALA A 17 -15.01 11.52 0.38
C ALA A 17 -14.16 10.25 0.18
N ALA A 18 -12.84 10.41 0.09
CA ALA A 18 -11.94 9.27 -0.04
C ALA A 18 -12.01 8.34 1.17
N TYR A 19 -12.04 8.88 2.38
CA TYR A 19 -12.20 8.07 3.59
C TYR A 19 -13.56 7.37 3.64
N GLU A 20 -14.63 8.05 3.25
CA GLU A 20 -15.95 7.44 3.21
C GLU A 20 -16.01 6.29 2.20
N GLU A 21 -15.40 6.47 1.03
CA GLU A 21 -15.31 5.39 0.02
C GLU A 21 -14.52 4.21 0.55
N ALA A 22 -13.45 4.47 1.30
CA ALA A 22 -12.68 3.41 1.93
C ALA A 22 -13.50 2.62 2.95
N GLU A 23 -14.35 3.31 3.73
CA GLU A 23 -15.26 2.65 4.68
C GLU A 23 -16.28 1.78 3.95
N HIS A 24 -16.84 2.28 2.83
CA HIS A 24 -17.77 1.49 2.02
C HIS A 24 -17.09 0.24 1.48
N ALA A 25 -15.88 0.37 0.96
CA ALA A 25 -15.10 -0.75 0.46
C ALA A 25 -14.86 -1.79 1.56
N ALA A 26 -14.52 -1.33 2.77
CA ALA A 26 -14.29 -2.21 3.91
C ALA A 26 -15.55 -3.00 4.28
N LYS A 27 -16.72 -2.34 4.25
CA LYS A 27 -18.00 -3.01 4.54
C LYS A 27 -18.33 -4.07 3.51
N PHE A 28 -18.13 -3.77 2.22
CA PHE A 28 -18.36 -4.75 1.16
C PHE A 28 -17.39 -5.92 1.27
N ALA A 29 -16.12 -5.64 1.57
CA ALA A 29 -15.13 -6.69 1.77
C ALA A 29 -15.53 -7.63 2.92
N GLU A 30 -16.02 -7.04 4.03
CA GLU A 30 -16.48 -7.80 5.18
C GLU A 30 -17.67 -8.70 4.81
N MET A 31 -18.61 -8.18 4.04
CA MET A 31 -19.80 -8.92 3.61
C MET A 31 -19.44 -10.07 2.67
N LEU A 32 -18.45 -9.87 1.79
CA LEU A 32 -18.01 -10.89 0.84
C LEU A 32 -17.07 -11.91 1.47
N GLY A 33 -16.38 -11.54 2.55
CA GLY A 33 -15.45 -12.42 3.24
C GLY A 33 -14.36 -12.92 2.30
N SER A 34 -14.11 -14.22 2.31
CA SER A 34 -13.04 -14.82 1.50
C SER A 34 -13.34 -14.83 0.01
N ASP A 35 -14.55 -14.47 -0.41
CA ASP A 35 -14.92 -14.47 -1.82
C ASP A 35 -14.44 -13.22 -2.57
N LEU A 36 -13.95 -12.21 -1.86
CA LEU A 36 -13.53 -10.95 -2.46
C LEU A 36 -12.34 -11.13 -3.41
N GLU A 37 -11.31 -11.83 -2.95
CA GLU A 37 -10.12 -12.16 -3.75
C GLU A 37 -9.66 -13.56 -3.41
N SER A 38 -9.05 -14.24 -4.39
CA SER A 38 -8.60 -15.62 -4.19
C SER A 38 -7.54 -15.77 -3.09
N ASN A 39 -6.76 -14.70 -2.83
CA ASN A 39 -5.71 -14.72 -1.81
C ASN A 39 -6.18 -14.18 -0.46
N MET A 40 -7.42 -13.69 -0.38
CA MET A 40 -7.98 -13.15 0.84
C MET A 40 -8.60 -14.23 1.70
N HIS A 41 -8.33 -14.18 2.98
CA HIS A 41 -8.80 -15.18 3.92
C HIS A 41 -9.51 -14.54 5.10
N ALA A 42 -10.43 -15.26 5.72
CA ALA A 42 -11.06 -14.85 6.98
C ALA A 42 -10.14 -15.27 8.16
N ASP A 43 -8.86 -14.97 8.05
CA ASP A 43 -7.82 -15.41 8.98
C ASP A 43 -6.71 -14.35 9.00
N THR A 44 -6.54 -13.70 10.14
CA THR A 44 -5.59 -12.59 10.27
C THR A 44 -4.15 -13.02 10.00
N LYS A 45 -3.75 -14.20 10.49
CA LYS A 45 -2.40 -14.70 10.27
C LYS A 45 -2.10 -14.86 8.78
N LYS A 46 -3.02 -15.50 8.06
CA LYS A 46 -2.86 -15.71 6.60
C LYS A 46 -2.83 -14.41 5.84
N ASN A 47 -3.69 -13.45 6.22
CA ASN A 47 -3.72 -12.15 5.56
C ASN A 47 -2.44 -11.35 5.81
N LEU A 48 -1.90 -11.41 7.03
CA LEU A 48 -0.62 -10.76 7.32
C LEU A 48 0.51 -11.40 6.52
N ALA A 49 0.58 -12.73 6.46
CA ALA A 49 1.62 -13.42 5.71
C ALA A 49 1.56 -13.07 4.22
N TRP A 50 0.37 -13.11 3.66
CA TRP A 50 0.17 -12.72 2.25
C TRP A 50 0.59 -11.28 2.01
N ARG A 51 0.19 -10.37 2.89
CA ARG A 51 0.50 -8.95 2.71
C ARG A 51 1.99 -8.65 2.85
N VAL A 52 2.67 -9.36 3.77
CA VAL A 52 4.14 -9.24 3.88
C VAL A 52 4.80 -9.57 2.54
N ASP A 53 4.39 -10.67 1.92
CA ASP A 53 4.95 -11.08 0.63
C ASP A 53 4.63 -10.04 -0.46
N CYS A 54 3.42 -9.48 -0.46
CA CYS A 54 3.04 -8.43 -1.41
C CYS A 54 3.90 -7.18 -1.26
N GLU A 55 4.15 -6.74 -0.02
CA GLU A 55 4.95 -5.55 0.24
C GLU A 55 6.42 -5.76 -0.19
N PHE A 56 6.99 -6.93 0.08
CA PHE A 56 8.36 -7.21 -0.33
C PHE A 56 8.47 -7.34 -1.86
N GLY A 57 7.47 -7.96 -2.51
CA GLY A 57 7.42 -8.02 -3.96
C GLY A 57 7.30 -6.62 -4.58
N ALA A 58 6.45 -5.77 -4.01
CA ALA A 58 6.29 -4.39 -4.46
C ALA A 58 7.58 -3.59 -4.27
N THR A 59 8.30 -3.81 -3.16
CA THR A 59 9.59 -3.18 -2.89
C THR A 59 10.58 -3.51 -4.00
N GLN A 60 10.75 -4.80 -4.31
CA GLN A 60 11.69 -5.23 -5.34
C GLN A 60 11.30 -4.67 -6.72
N GLY A 61 10.02 -4.75 -7.06
CA GLY A 61 9.54 -4.22 -8.33
C GLY A 61 9.81 -2.73 -8.49
N LYS A 62 9.61 -1.95 -7.43
CA LYS A 62 9.86 -0.51 -7.47
C LYS A 62 11.35 -0.19 -7.53
N PHE A 63 12.22 -0.94 -6.83
CA PHE A 63 13.66 -0.76 -6.96
C PHE A 63 14.13 -1.06 -8.38
N ASP A 64 13.61 -2.11 -8.99
CA ASP A 64 13.95 -2.45 -10.37
C ASP A 64 13.51 -1.36 -11.34
N LEU A 65 12.31 -0.80 -11.13
CA LEU A 65 11.81 0.30 -11.94
C LEU A 65 12.66 1.57 -11.75
N ALA A 66 13.05 1.87 -10.52
CA ALA A 66 13.91 3.01 -10.23
C ALA A 66 15.27 2.87 -10.92
N LYS A 67 15.84 1.67 -10.89
CA LYS A 67 17.10 1.37 -11.57
C LYS A 67 16.96 1.62 -13.08
N LYS A 68 15.87 1.17 -13.66
CA LYS A 68 15.59 1.39 -15.09
C LYS A 68 15.47 2.88 -15.39
N ALA A 69 14.75 3.62 -14.55
CA ALA A 69 14.59 5.07 -14.73
C ALA A 69 15.97 5.77 -14.67
N LYS A 70 16.84 5.35 -13.77
CA LYS A 70 18.19 5.91 -13.67
C LYS A 70 19.00 5.65 -14.94
N GLN A 71 18.90 4.44 -15.47
CA GLN A 71 19.59 4.09 -16.72
C GLN A 71 19.12 4.96 -17.90
N LEU A 72 17.86 5.41 -17.88
CA LEU A 72 17.28 6.26 -18.90
C LEU A 72 17.40 7.75 -18.58
N ASN A 73 18.14 8.12 -17.53
CA ASN A 73 18.33 9.50 -17.07
C ASN A 73 17.03 10.21 -16.69
N LEU A 74 16.06 9.45 -16.17
CA LEU A 74 14.79 10.00 -15.69
C LEU A 74 14.87 10.21 -14.18
N ASP A 75 15.66 11.19 -13.76
CA ASP A 75 16.04 11.36 -12.35
C ASP A 75 14.83 11.65 -11.44
N ALA A 76 13.88 12.44 -11.86
CA ALA A 76 12.70 12.73 -11.04
C ALA A 76 11.85 11.47 -10.82
N ILE A 77 11.73 10.63 -11.84
CA ILE A 77 11.02 9.36 -11.74
C ILE A 77 11.79 8.40 -10.84
N HIS A 78 13.11 8.32 -11.04
CA HIS A 78 13.98 7.50 -10.18
C HIS A 78 13.77 7.87 -8.70
N ASP A 79 13.89 9.15 -8.36
CA ASP A 79 13.84 9.59 -6.98
C ASP A 79 12.48 9.29 -6.34
N THR A 80 11.39 9.55 -7.07
CA THR A 80 10.04 9.29 -6.59
C THR A 80 9.79 7.80 -6.36
N VAL A 81 10.13 6.96 -7.34
CA VAL A 81 9.90 5.52 -7.24
C VAL A 81 10.80 4.90 -6.18
N HIS A 82 12.04 5.39 -6.05
CA HIS A 82 12.97 4.91 -5.04
C HIS A 82 12.43 5.18 -3.62
N GLU A 83 11.85 6.36 -3.38
CA GLU A 83 11.21 6.66 -2.10
C GLU A 83 9.99 5.78 -1.85
N MET A 84 9.19 5.51 -2.88
CA MET A 84 8.07 4.58 -2.74
C MET A 84 8.53 3.17 -2.37
N ALA A 85 9.64 2.72 -2.96
CA ALA A 85 10.21 1.42 -2.62
C ALA A 85 10.63 1.35 -1.15
N LYS A 86 11.19 2.43 -0.62
CA LYS A 86 11.55 2.50 0.81
C LYS A 86 10.31 2.43 1.70
N ASP A 87 9.22 3.08 1.29
CA ASP A 87 7.95 3.03 2.03
C ASP A 87 7.39 1.60 2.04
N GLU A 88 7.40 0.93 0.89
CA GLU A 88 6.94 -0.46 0.80
C GLU A 88 7.78 -1.38 1.67
N ALA A 89 9.10 -1.17 1.71
CA ALA A 89 10.00 -1.94 2.56
C ALA A 89 9.67 -1.72 4.05
N ARG A 90 9.40 -0.48 4.44
CA ARG A 90 9.01 -0.16 5.81
C ARG A 90 7.70 -0.82 6.18
N HIS A 91 6.70 -0.78 5.29
CA HIS A 91 5.41 -1.46 5.48
C HIS A 91 5.62 -2.96 5.65
N GLY A 92 6.46 -3.56 4.79
CA GLY A 92 6.76 -4.99 4.87
C GLY A 92 7.38 -5.38 6.20
N ARG A 93 8.33 -4.60 6.68
CA ARG A 93 8.97 -4.87 7.98
C ARG A 93 7.98 -4.72 9.14
N ALA A 94 7.13 -3.70 9.08
CA ALA A 94 6.12 -3.49 10.14
C ALA A 94 5.12 -4.65 10.18
N LEU A 95 4.61 -5.07 9.03
CA LEU A 95 3.68 -6.18 8.93
C LEU A 95 4.32 -7.50 9.35
N LYS A 96 5.57 -7.72 8.95
CA LYS A 96 6.30 -8.92 9.36
C LYS A 96 6.53 -8.93 10.87
N GLY A 97 6.86 -7.77 11.45
CA GLY A 97 7.00 -7.64 12.89
C GLY A 97 5.72 -8.01 13.64
N LEU A 98 4.57 -7.57 13.13
CA LEU A 98 3.28 -7.93 13.71
C LEU A 98 2.98 -9.43 13.56
N LEU A 99 3.27 -9.98 12.39
CA LEU A 99 3.09 -11.40 12.13
C LEU A 99 3.93 -12.24 13.12
N ASP A 100 5.20 -11.89 13.26
CA ASP A 100 6.11 -12.61 14.15
C ASP A 100 5.70 -12.45 15.62
N ARG A 101 5.26 -11.26 16.02
CA ARG A 101 4.89 -10.97 17.39
C ARG A 101 3.66 -11.77 17.84
N TYR A 102 2.65 -11.85 17.01
CA TYR A 102 1.36 -12.46 17.40
C TYR A 102 1.22 -13.91 16.98
N PHE A 103 1.90 -14.33 15.94
CA PHE A 103 1.74 -15.67 15.37
C PHE A 103 3.07 -16.39 15.16
N GLY A 104 4.15 -15.73 15.50
CA GLY A 104 5.49 -16.33 15.38
C GLY A 104 5.72 -17.34 16.45
N LYS A 105 6.35 -18.38 16.05
CA LYS A 105 6.92 -19.41 16.86
C LYS A 105 6.48 -20.80 16.56
#